data_439da0fba618a6406b5787a5662404c6
#
_entry.id   439da0fba618a6406b5787a5662404c6
#
_cell.length_a   1.000
_cell.length_b   1.000
_cell.length_c   1.000
_cell.angle_alpha   90.00
_cell.angle_beta   90.00
_cell.angle_gamma   90.00
#
_symmetry.space_group_name_H-M   'P 1'
#
loop_
_entity.id
_entity.type
_entity.pdbx_description
1 polymer ?
#
loop_
_entity_poly.entity_id
_entity_poly.type
_entity_poly.pdbx_seq_one_letter_code
_entity_poly.pdbx_strand_id
1 'polypeptide(L)'
;MKKILVILAGFMISCTSQATNTESNTETGVESDQIQMKKSQNKVIKKSIEKTDGKTLVKEYNEEGELTKMTLPIEISTDQDVVIFTFDNGKLSSYKVNAKVPEMLDMTEIEMDKTKNEVRFISEWSGETYTFNEFGISKITKGGMNGKTTYSYKYDDKGLLLEIVSKSTTTYTYDVMSKDWTKRTGTDNKGNKTVTTRTVEYW
;
A
#
# COMPACT_ATOMS: atom_id res chain seq x y z
N MET A 1 29.67 11.64 -32.13
CA MET A 1 29.15 10.25 -31.97
C MET A 1 30.22 9.44 -31.27
N LYS A 2 30.09 9.21 -29.96
CA LYS A 2 30.98 8.33 -29.20
C LYS A 2 30.16 7.14 -28.71
N LYS A 3 30.49 5.96 -29.23
CA LYS A 3 29.92 4.70 -28.83
C LYS A 3 30.54 4.29 -27.50
N ILE A 4 29.72 4.10 -26.47
CA ILE A 4 30.15 3.51 -25.18
C ILE A 4 29.81 2.03 -25.25
N LEU A 5 30.86 1.24 -25.19
CA LEU A 5 30.81 -0.23 -25.12
C LEU A 5 30.64 -0.62 -23.64
N VAL A 6 29.53 -1.27 -23.30
CA VAL A 6 29.30 -1.84 -21.96
C VAL A 6 29.78 -3.27 -21.98
N ILE A 7 30.85 -3.55 -21.21
CA ILE A 7 31.38 -4.89 -20.99
C ILE A 7 30.65 -5.50 -19.79
N LEU A 8 29.86 -6.55 -20.05
CA LEU A 8 29.31 -7.42 -18.99
C LEU A 8 30.41 -8.37 -18.53
N ALA A 9 30.90 -8.20 -17.30
CA ALA A 9 31.73 -9.16 -16.61
C ALA A 9 30.83 -10.12 -15.81
N GLY A 10 30.65 -11.33 -16.34
CA GLY A 10 30.01 -12.44 -15.61
C GLY A 10 30.97 -13.04 -14.58
N PHE A 11 30.57 -13.02 -13.31
CA PHE A 11 31.26 -13.79 -12.26
C PHE A 11 30.58 -15.16 -12.13
N MET A 12 31.25 -16.18 -12.62
CA MET A 12 30.96 -17.59 -12.31
C MET A 12 31.67 -17.94 -11.01
N ILE A 13 30.91 -18.16 -9.93
CA ILE A 13 31.47 -18.76 -8.71
C ILE A 13 31.22 -20.26 -8.80
N SER A 14 32.28 -21.01 -9.04
CA SER A 14 32.31 -22.48 -8.95
C SER A 14 32.49 -22.87 -7.50
N CYS A 15 31.50 -23.49 -6.87
CA CYS A 15 31.64 -24.15 -5.59
C CYS A 15 32.04 -25.61 -5.80
N THR A 16 33.29 -25.94 -5.57
CA THR A 16 33.78 -27.31 -5.40
C THR A 16 33.48 -27.77 -3.97
N SER A 17 32.66 -28.79 -3.84
CA SER A 17 32.41 -29.51 -2.58
C SER A 17 33.61 -30.44 -2.24
N GLN A 18 34.24 -30.22 -1.10
CA GLN A 18 35.01 -31.25 -0.43
C GLN A 18 34.26 -31.73 0.81
N ALA A 19 33.94 -33.01 0.80
CA ALA A 19 33.36 -33.69 1.94
C ALA A 19 34.48 -34.01 2.94
N THR A 20 34.33 -33.56 4.18
CA THR A 20 35.02 -34.16 5.33
C THR A 20 33.97 -34.49 6.38
N ASN A 21 33.78 -35.79 6.62
CA ASN A 21 33.03 -36.34 7.74
C ASN A 21 33.69 -35.94 9.05
N THR A 22 32.94 -35.31 9.94
CA THR A 22 33.17 -35.41 11.39
C THR A 22 31.80 -35.38 12.07
N GLU A 23 31.40 -36.52 12.59
CA GLU A 23 30.24 -36.65 13.49
C GLU A 23 30.49 -35.89 14.78
N SER A 24 29.59 -34.99 15.13
CA SER A 24 29.43 -34.53 16.50
C SER A 24 28.00 -34.02 16.65
N ASN A 25 27.22 -34.74 17.43
CA ASN A 25 25.86 -34.43 17.85
C ASN A 25 25.75 -33.05 18.46
N THR A 26 24.87 -32.19 17.86
CA THR A 26 24.14 -31.14 18.61
C THR A 26 22.81 -30.87 17.91
N GLU A 27 21.87 -31.80 18.09
CA GLU A 27 20.44 -31.58 17.81
C GLU A 27 19.85 -30.78 18.98
N THR A 28 19.82 -29.45 18.92
CA THR A 28 18.93 -28.61 19.77
C THR A 28 18.65 -27.21 19.23
N GLY A 29 19.25 -26.79 18.12
CA GLY A 29 19.08 -25.41 17.59
C GLY A 29 18.05 -25.24 16.47
N VAL A 30 17.77 -26.31 15.71
CA VAL A 30 16.99 -26.20 14.44
C VAL A 30 15.48 -26.22 14.66
N GLU A 31 15.01 -26.86 15.73
CA GLU A 31 13.56 -26.93 16.03
C GLU A 31 12.97 -25.59 16.53
N SER A 32 13.76 -24.79 17.28
CA SER A 32 13.28 -23.51 17.81
C SER A 32 13.11 -22.46 16.69
N ASP A 33 14.00 -22.44 15.71
CA ASP A 33 13.93 -21.47 14.60
C ASP A 33 12.83 -21.84 13.60
N GLN A 34 12.58 -23.13 13.35
CA GLN A 34 11.46 -23.58 12.53
C GLN A 34 10.10 -23.39 13.22
N ILE A 35 10.05 -23.50 14.54
CA ILE A 35 8.82 -23.23 15.32
C ILE A 35 8.54 -21.72 15.35
N GLN A 36 9.57 -20.88 15.45
CA GLN A 36 9.39 -19.42 15.35
C GLN A 36 8.98 -18.97 13.94
N MET A 37 9.56 -19.53 12.87
CA MET A 37 9.12 -19.27 11.50
C MET A 37 7.69 -19.75 11.22
N LYS A 38 7.28 -20.92 11.72
CA LYS A 38 5.90 -21.40 11.60
C LYS A 38 4.88 -20.58 12.40
N LYS A 39 5.26 -20.02 13.56
CA LYS A 39 4.39 -19.10 14.32
C LYS A 39 4.21 -17.73 13.64
N SER A 40 5.17 -17.28 12.83
CA SER A 40 5.06 -16.03 12.08
C SER A 40 4.10 -16.13 10.90
N GLN A 41 3.87 -17.32 10.34
CA GLN A 41 3.09 -17.50 9.10
C GLN A 41 1.57 -17.40 9.26
N ASN A 42 1.02 -17.37 10.49
CA ASN A 42 -0.44 -17.38 10.73
C ASN A 42 -0.97 -16.13 11.45
N LYS A 43 -0.17 -15.08 11.62
CA LYS A 43 -0.67 -13.85 12.24
C LYS A 43 -1.51 -13.07 11.24
N VAL A 44 -2.77 -12.81 11.61
CA VAL A 44 -3.66 -11.94 10.86
C VAL A 44 -3.44 -10.50 11.31
N ILE A 45 -3.20 -9.60 10.35
CA ILE A 45 -3.05 -8.17 10.65
C ILE A 45 -4.41 -7.63 11.08
N LYS A 46 -4.43 -6.99 12.24
CA LYS A 46 -5.59 -6.26 12.78
C LYS A 46 -5.62 -4.84 12.27
N LYS A 47 -4.46 -4.20 12.26
CA LYS A 47 -4.33 -2.79 11.87
C LYS A 47 -2.98 -2.53 11.23
N SER A 48 -2.94 -1.70 10.21
CA SER A 48 -1.72 -1.17 9.63
C SER A 48 -1.77 0.36 9.55
N ILE A 49 -0.64 0.99 9.84
CA ILE A 49 -0.45 2.44 9.76
C ILE A 49 0.72 2.69 8.81
N GLU A 50 0.43 3.29 7.68
CA GLU A 50 1.39 3.64 6.64
C GLU A 50 1.63 5.15 6.64
N LYS A 51 2.89 5.58 6.69
CA LYS A 51 3.28 7.00 6.69
C LYS A 51 4.14 7.31 5.48
N THR A 52 3.73 8.32 4.70
CA THR A 52 4.42 8.78 3.48
C THR A 52 4.35 10.30 3.43
N ASP A 53 5.48 10.99 3.39
CA ASP A 53 5.56 12.45 3.23
C ASP A 53 4.61 13.23 4.16
N GLY A 54 4.59 12.85 5.46
CA GLY A 54 3.73 13.46 6.47
C GLY A 54 2.26 13.02 6.45
N LYS A 55 1.81 12.32 5.41
CA LYS A 55 0.45 11.78 5.31
C LYS A 55 0.37 10.39 5.93
N THR A 56 -0.74 10.09 6.59
CA THR A 56 -0.97 8.82 7.27
C THR A 56 -2.19 8.11 6.67
N LEU A 57 -2.00 6.87 6.24
CA LEU A 57 -3.05 5.95 5.85
C LEU A 57 -3.19 4.87 6.92
N VAL A 58 -4.39 4.67 7.44
CA VAL A 58 -4.70 3.59 8.40
C VAL A 58 -5.65 2.60 7.76
N LYS A 59 -5.35 1.30 7.88
CA LYS A 59 -6.23 0.21 7.47
C LYS A 59 -6.50 -0.69 8.67
N GLU A 60 -7.76 -1.09 8.87
CA GLU A 60 -8.19 -2.02 9.91
C GLU A 60 -8.83 -3.24 9.23
N TYR A 61 -8.60 -4.42 9.79
CA TYR A 61 -9.01 -5.71 9.22
C TYR A 61 -9.75 -6.53 10.28
N ASN A 62 -10.63 -7.44 9.84
CA ASN A 62 -11.24 -8.44 10.71
C ASN A 62 -10.28 -9.63 10.97
N GLU A 63 -10.72 -10.62 11.74
CA GLU A 63 -9.94 -11.82 12.08
C GLU A 63 -9.68 -12.73 10.88
N GLU A 64 -10.49 -12.61 9.83
CA GLU A 64 -10.31 -13.29 8.54
C GLU A 64 -9.28 -12.58 7.63
N GLY A 65 -8.85 -11.36 8.01
CA GLY A 65 -7.90 -10.54 7.26
C GLY A 65 -8.52 -9.70 6.15
N GLU A 66 -9.85 -9.55 6.14
CA GLU A 66 -10.55 -8.69 5.21
C GLU A 66 -10.52 -7.23 5.68
N LEU A 67 -10.36 -6.30 4.74
CA LEU A 67 -10.38 -4.87 5.01
C LEU A 67 -11.77 -4.44 5.47
N THR A 68 -11.87 -3.91 6.70
CA THR A 68 -13.12 -3.41 7.28
C THR A 68 -13.17 -1.89 7.33
N LYS A 69 -12.00 -1.22 7.40
CA LYS A 69 -11.96 0.23 7.52
C LYS A 69 -10.67 0.81 6.95
N MET A 70 -10.78 1.96 6.29
CA MET A 70 -9.66 2.73 5.79
C MET A 70 -9.83 4.20 6.15
N THR A 71 -8.80 4.78 6.76
CA THR A 71 -8.74 6.21 7.07
C THR A 71 -7.60 6.85 6.31
N LEU A 72 -7.89 7.88 5.55
CA LEU A 72 -6.88 8.60 4.76
C LEU A 72 -7.11 10.11 4.83
N PRO A 73 -6.04 10.91 4.67
CA PRO A 73 -6.16 12.34 4.54
C PRO A 73 -6.84 12.71 3.21
N ILE A 74 -7.67 13.73 3.26
CA ILE A 74 -8.35 14.31 2.10
C ILE A 74 -8.24 15.83 2.23
N GLU A 75 -8.15 16.52 1.11
CA GLU A 75 -8.02 17.98 1.09
C GLU A 75 -9.36 18.61 0.69
N ILE A 76 -10.30 18.73 1.64
CA ILE A 76 -11.57 19.45 1.47
C ILE A 76 -11.43 20.91 1.91
N SER A 77 -10.99 21.11 3.14
CA SER A 77 -10.79 22.43 3.73
C SER A 77 -9.35 22.68 4.12
N THR A 78 -8.67 21.66 4.62
CA THR A 78 -7.27 21.69 5.06
C THR A 78 -6.59 20.35 4.76
N ASP A 79 -5.26 20.33 4.89
CA ASP A 79 -4.43 19.11 4.82
C ASP A 79 -4.62 18.15 6.02
N GLN A 80 -5.42 18.57 7.02
CA GLN A 80 -5.71 17.78 8.23
C GLN A 80 -7.08 17.11 8.19
N ASP A 81 -7.86 17.31 7.13
CA ASP A 81 -9.12 16.62 6.96
C ASP A 81 -8.88 15.13 6.69
N VAL A 82 -9.75 14.29 7.23
CA VAL A 82 -9.68 12.85 7.04
C VAL A 82 -11.03 12.30 6.61
N VAL A 83 -11.01 11.30 5.75
CA VAL A 83 -12.17 10.47 5.44
C VAL A 83 -11.95 9.06 5.96
N ILE A 84 -13.02 8.49 6.50
CA ILE A 84 -13.07 7.13 6.99
C ILE A 84 -14.04 6.38 6.08
N PHE A 85 -13.55 5.37 5.38
CA PHE A 85 -14.36 4.43 4.60
C PHE A 85 -14.55 3.15 5.41
N THR A 86 -15.76 2.62 5.40
CA THR A 86 -16.10 1.33 6.03
C THR A 86 -16.47 0.34 4.96
N PHE A 87 -16.02 -0.89 5.10
CA PHE A 87 -16.24 -1.97 4.15
C PHE A 87 -16.96 -3.14 4.82
N ASP A 88 -17.73 -3.86 4.02
CA ASP A 88 -18.36 -5.12 4.36
C ASP A 88 -18.11 -6.11 3.23
N ASN A 89 -17.44 -7.23 3.53
CA ASN A 89 -17.02 -8.24 2.55
C ASN A 89 -16.28 -7.61 1.34
N GLY A 90 -15.31 -6.71 1.60
CA GLY A 90 -14.51 -6.03 0.58
C GLY A 90 -15.27 -4.96 -0.24
N LYS A 91 -16.54 -4.69 0.10
CA LYS A 91 -17.36 -3.68 -0.55
C LYS A 91 -17.59 -2.48 0.34
N LEU A 92 -17.51 -1.28 -0.24
CA LEU A 92 -17.80 -0.03 0.46
C LEU A 92 -19.22 -0.01 1.01
N SER A 93 -19.37 0.12 2.32
CA SER A 93 -20.68 0.15 3.02
C SER A 93 -21.07 1.55 3.44
N SER A 94 -20.11 2.35 3.93
CA SER A 94 -20.32 3.73 4.36
C SER A 94 -19.05 4.56 4.31
N TYR A 95 -19.20 5.87 4.49
CA TYR A 95 -18.09 6.79 4.71
C TYR A 95 -18.44 7.79 5.82
N LYS A 96 -17.41 8.38 6.42
CA LYS A 96 -17.51 9.52 7.35
C LYS A 96 -16.38 10.49 7.07
N VAL A 97 -16.68 11.78 6.94
CA VAL A 97 -15.69 12.85 6.81
C VAL A 97 -15.54 13.57 8.15
N ASN A 98 -14.32 13.80 8.56
CA ASN A 98 -13.97 14.67 9.67
C ASN A 98 -13.21 15.87 9.10
N ALA A 99 -13.92 16.94 8.80
CA ALA A 99 -13.36 18.20 8.31
C ALA A 99 -12.99 19.10 9.47
N LYS A 100 -11.89 19.82 9.36
CA LYS A 100 -11.45 20.83 10.34
C LYS A 100 -12.32 22.08 10.29
N VAL A 101 -12.82 22.41 9.11
CA VAL A 101 -13.74 23.53 8.87
C VAL A 101 -15.02 22.95 8.32
N PRO A 102 -16.03 22.66 9.18
CA PRO A 102 -17.28 21.99 8.76
C PRO A 102 -18.02 22.74 7.66
N GLU A 103 -17.97 24.07 7.65
CA GLU A 103 -18.63 24.90 6.65
C GLU A 103 -18.11 24.65 5.23
N MET A 104 -16.86 24.25 5.07
CA MET A 104 -16.30 23.87 3.77
C MET A 104 -16.83 22.51 3.29
N LEU A 105 -17.22 21.64 4.23
CA LEU A 105 -17.85 20.37 3.89
C LEU A 105 -19.25 20.59 3.30
N ASP A 106 -20.00 21.59 3.78
CA ASP A 106 -21.33 21.93 3.27
C ASP A 106 -21.29 22.39 1.80
N MET A 107 -20.12 22.85 1.31
CA MET A 107 -19.88 23.22 -0.08
C MET A 107 -19.41 22.06 -0.96
N THR A 108 -19.30 20.86 -0.40
CA THR A 108 -18.81 19.66 -1.08
C THR A 108 -19.92 18.63 -1.16
N GLU A 109 -20.39 18.35 -2.36
CA GLU A 109 -21.31 17.25 -2.61
C GLU A 109 -20.55 15.92 -2.50
N ILE A 110 -21.11 14.95 -1.76
CA ILE A 110 -20.49 13.64 -1.60
C ILE A 110 -21.46 12.57 -2.04
N GLU A 111 -21.10 11.87 -3.12
CA GLU A 111 -21.88 10.79 -3.70
C GLU A 111 -21.22 9.44 -3.42
N MET A 112 -22.00 8.44 -3.02
CA MET A 112 -21.53 7.05 -2.88
C MET A 112 -22.31 6.12 -3.82
N ASP A 113 -21.57 5.42 -4.69
CA ASP A 113 -22.12 4.37 -5.56
C ASP A 113 -21.60 2.99 -5.07
N LYS A 114 -22.44 2.28 -4.31
CA LYS A 114 -22.11 0.96 -3.77
C LYS A 114 -21.92 -0.10 -4.86
N THR A 115 -22.59 0.05 -6.02
CA THR A 115 -22.50 -0.92 -7.11
C THR A 115 -21.13 -0.87 -7.81
N LYS A 116 -20.55 0.34 -7.86
CA LYS A 116 -19.21 0.59 -8.42
C LYS A 116 -18.11 0.56 -7.38
N ASN A 117 -18.46 0.41 -6.09
CA ASN A 117 -17.54 0.50 -4.98
C ASN A 117 -16.78 1.86 -4.98
N GLU A 118 -17.54 2.96 -5.09
CA GLU A 118 -17.01 4.30 -5.42
C GLU A 118 -17.58 5.38 -4.51
N VAL A 119 -16.74 6.35 -4.14
CA VAL A 119 -17.16 7.62 -3.52
C VAL A 119 -16.60 8.79 -4.32
N ARG A 120 -17.41 9.81 -4.51
CA ARG A 120 -17.05 11.06 -5.17
C ARG A 120 -17.20 12.23 -4.21
N PHE A 121 -16.22 13.10 -4.20
CA PHE A 121 -16.23 14.39 -3.55
C PHE A 121 -16.23 15.46 -4.64
N ILE A 122 -17.28 16.27 -4.70
CA ILE A 122 -17.50 17.23 -5.78
C ILE A 122 -17.63 18.62 -5.15
N SER A 123 -16.73 19.52 -5.52
CA SER A 123 -16.83 20.94 -5.21
C SER A 123 -17.03 21.74 -6.50
N GLU A 124 -17.29 23.04 -6.37
CA GLU A 124 -17.50 23.93 -7.53
C GLU A 124 -16.33 23.90 -8.55
N TRP A 125 -15.10 23.72 -8.06
CA TRP A 125 -13.89 23.86 -8.89
C TRP A 125 -13.10 22.58 -9.09
N SER A 126 -13.44 21.51 -8.36
CA SER A 126 -12.68 20.27 -8.37
C SER A 126 -13.56 19.08 -7.98
N GLY A 127 -13.08 17.88 -8.30
CA GLY A 127 -13.71 16.64 -7.89
C GLY A 127 -12.69 15.54 -7.72
N GLU A 128 -12.88 14.71 -6.70
CA GLU A 128 -12.09 13.50 -6.48
C GLU A 128 -13.02 12.29 -6.43
N THR A 129 -12.66 11.24 -7.15
CA THR A 129 -13.37 9.96 -7.13
C THR A 129 -12.43 8.88 -6.66
N TYR A 130 -12.83 8.14 -5.64
CA TYR A 130 -12.13 6.98 -5.09
C TYR A 130 -12.89 5.72 -5.46
N THR A 131 -12.24 4.77 -6.10
CA THR A 131 -12.79 3.43 -6.39
C THR A 131 -11.97 2.41 -5.61
N PHE A 132 -12.63 1.40 -5.04
CA PHE A 132 -12.00 0.43 -4.14
C PHE A 132 -12.09 -1.00 -4.71
N ASN A 133 -11.18 -1.85 -4.24
CA ASN A 133 -11.23 -3.31 -4.34
C ASN A 133 -10.95 -3.91 -2.94
N GLU A 134 -10.81 -5.22 -2.85
CA GLU A 134 -10.56 -5.95 -1.60
C GLU A 134 -9.26 -5.54 -0.87
N PHE A 135 -8.28 -4.96 -1.58
CA PHE A 135 -7.00 -4.52 -1.00
C PHE A 135 -7.00 -3.03 -0.61
N GLY A 136 -8.02 -2.29 -1.02
CA GLY A 136 -8.16 -0.86 -0.76
C GLY A 136 -8.43 -0.03 -2.01
N ILE A 137 -7.74 1.10 -2.16
CA ILE A 137 -7.94 1.99 -3.31
C ILE A 137 -7.42 1.33 -4.59
N SER A 138 -8.30 1.09 -5.55
CA SER A 138 -7.94 0.61 -6.89
C SER A 138 -7.73 1.74 -7.90
N LYS A 139 -8.44 2.87 -7.71
CA LYS A 139 -8.34 4.03 -8.60
C LYS A 139 -8.67 5.32 -7.85
N ILE A 140 -7.93 6.39 -8.14
CA ILE A 140 -8.30 7.76 -7.79
C ILE A 140 -8.38 8.56 -9.09
N THR A 141 -9.46 9.33 -9.25
CA THR A 141 -9.57 10.31 -10.32
C THR A 141 -9.72 11.69 -9.71
N LYS A 142 -8.82 12.59 -10.05
CA LYS A 142 -8.86 14.01 -9.66
C LYS A 142 -9.20 14.85 -10.88
N GLY A 143 -10.24 15.66 -10.78
CA GLY A 143 -10.67 16.60 -11.80
C GLY A 143 -10.59 18.04 -11.29
N GLY A 144 -10.44 19.00 -12.18
CA GLY A 144 -10.42 20.42 -11.87
C GLY A 144 -10.30 21.26 -13.13
N MET A 145 -10.14 22.57 -12.99
CA MET A 145 -10.04 23.51 -14.12
C MET A 145 -8.92 23.16 -15.11
N ASN A 146 -7.84 22.51 -14.63
CA ASN A 146 -6.68 22.12 -15.46
C ASN A 146 -6.82 20.72 -16.08
N GLY A 147 -8.02 20.11 -16.04
CA GLY A 147 -8.30 18.80 -16.61
C GLY A 147 -8.38 17.69 -15.59
N LYS A 148 -8.35 16.45 -16.08
CA LYS A 148 -8.57 15.22 -15.31
C LYS A 148 -7.28 14.38 -15.25
N THR A 149 -6.94 13.89 -14.06
CA THR A 149 -5.84 12.94 -13.86
C THR A 149 -6.36 11.71 -13.14
N THR A 150 -6.01 10.53 -13.64
CA THR A 150 -6.38 9.24 -13.03
C THR A 150 -5.13 8.54 -12.56
N TYR A 151 -5.21 7.98 -11.35
CA TYR A 151 -4.20 7.13 -10.72
C TYR A 151 -4.79 5.73 -10.57
N SER A 152 -4.19 4.73 -11.19
CA SER A 152 -4.60 3.32 -11.10
C SER A 152 -3.60 2.57 -10.25
N TYR A 153 -4.09 1.84 -9.25
CA TYR A 153 -3.30 1.11 -8.27
C TYR A 153 -3.32 -0.38 -8.63
N LYS A 154 -2.14 -0.98 -8.78
CA LYS A 154 -1.99 -2.41 -9.08
C LYS A 154 -1.41 -3.12 -7.88
N TYR A 155 -2.06 -4.19 -7.46
CA TYR A 155 -1.65 -5.05 -6.36
C TYR A 155 -1.28 -6.44 -6.87
N ASP A 156 -0.46 -7.16 -6.10
CA ASP A 156 -0.29 -8.60 -6.27
C ASP A 156 -1.44 -9.37 -5.60
N ASP A 157 -1.39 -10.69 -5.68
CA ASP A 157 -2.36 -11.62 -5.07
C ASP A 157 -2.37 -11.59 -3.52
N LYS A 158 -1.36 -10.99 -2.89
CA LYS A 158 -1.22 -10.81 -1.44
C LYS A 158 -1.63 -9.43 -0.96
N GLY A 159 -2.03 -8.54 -1.89
CA GLY A 159 -2.40 -7.15 -1.60
C GLY A 159 -1.22 -6.20 -1.43
N LEU A 160 -0.02 -6.57 -1.89
CA LEU A 160 1.11 -5.64 -1.96
C LEU A 160 0.94 -4.71 -3.17
N LEU A 161 1.03 -3.41 -2.96
CA LEU A 161 0.95 -2.42 -4.02
C LEU A 161 2.22 -2.49 -4.90
N LEU A 162 2.07 -2.88 -6.15
CA LEU A 162 3.19 -3.00 -7.11
C LEU A 162 3.45 -1.69 -7.85
N GLU A 163 2.38 -1.05 -8.32
CA GLU A 163 2.48 0.15 -9.17
C GLU A 163 1.34 1.12 -8.90
N ILE A 164 1.64 2.41 -9.09
CA ILE A 164 0.63 3.44 -9.35
C ILE A 164 0.89 4.00 -10.75
N VAL A 165 -0.10 3.88 -11.62
CA VAL A 165 -0.03 4.35 -13.01
C VAL A 165 -0.89 5.60 -13.17
N SER A 166 -0.28 6.67 -13.67
CA SER A 166 -0.95 7.92 -14.07
C SER A 166 -0.32 8.46 -15.37
N LYS A 167 -0.06 9.75 -15.47
CA LYS A 167 0.82 10.33 -16.53
C LYS A 167 2.26 9.82 -16.42
N SER A 168 2.67 9.36 -15.24
CA SER A 168 3.92 8.67 -14.96
C SER A 168 3.62 7.40 -14.16
N THR A 169 4.51 6.43 -14.20
CA THR A 169 4.39 5.19 -13.41
C THR A 169 5.34 5.25 -12.22
N THR A 170 4.84 4.93 -11.03
CA THR A 170 5.65 4.71 -9.84
C THR A 170 5.62 3.22 -9.51
N THR A 171 6.78 2.58 -9.46
CA THR A 171 6.94 1.17 -9.05
C THR A 171 7.37 1.09 -7.61
N TYR A 172 6.97 0.03 -6.91
CA TYR A 172 7.24 -0.14 -5.49
C TYR A 172 8.12 -1.36 -5.21
N THR A 173 9.11 -1.17 -4.36
CA THR A 173 9.95 -2.24 -3.79
C THR A 173 9.79 -2.24 -2.28
N TYR A 174 9.93 -3.42 -1.66
CA TYR A 174 9.70 -3.64 -0.25
C TYR A 174 10.97 -4.16 0.42
N ASP A 175 11.16 -3.88 1.71
CA ASP A 175 12.18 -4.49 2.55
C ASP A 175 11.96 -6.01 2.67
N VAL A 176 10.70 -6.44 2.75
CA VAL A 176 10.27 -7.84 2.71
C VAL A 176 9.04 -7.97 1.81
N MET A 177 9.08 -8.88 0.82
CA MET A 177 7.96 -9.16 -0.09
C MET A 177 6.92 -10.07 0.58
N SER A 178 6.37 -9.61 1.70
CA SER A 178 5.34 -10.31 2.49
C SER A 178 4.36 -9.31 3.12
N LYS A 179 3.34 -9.81 3.79
CA LYS A 179 2.41 -8.98 4.56
C LYS A 179 3.08 -8.22 5.73
N ASP A 180 4.28 -8.64 6.13
CA ASP A 180 5.02 -8.09 7.28
C ASP A 180 6.03 -6.99 6.91
N TRP A 181 5.95 -6.45 5.70
CA TRP A 181 6.84 -5.35 5.30
C TRP A 181 6.70 -4.14 6.24
N THR A 182 7.82 -3.49 6.52
CA THR A 182 7.88 -2.28 7.36
C THR A 182 8.26 -1.05 6.57
N LYS A 183 8.89 -1.24 5.41
CA LYS A 183 9.33 -0.15 4.53
C LYS A 183 9.10 -0.52 3.07
N ARG A 184 8.54 0.41 2.30
CA ARG A 184 8.53 0.34 0.84
C ARG A 184 9.09 1.63 0.25
N THR A 185 9.68 1.51 -0.93
CA THR A 185 10.19 2.63 -1.71
C THR A 185 9.47 2.67 -3.05
N GLY A 186 8.75 3.77 -3.31
CA GLY A 186 8.22 4.10 -4.62
C GLY A 186 9.30 4.79 -5.44
N THR A 187 9.47 4.40 -6.70
CA THR A 187 10.39 5.06 -7.65
C THR A 187 9.61 5.44 -8.91
N ASP A 188 9.57 6.71 -9.24
CA ASP A 188 8.93 7.19 -10.46
C ASP A 188 9.83 6.98 -11.70
N ASN A 189 9.29 7.24 -12.88
CA ASN A 189 10.01 7.11 -14.16
C ASN A 189 11.15 8.13 -14.36
N LYS A 190 11.29 9.11 -13.46
CA LYS A 190 12.42 10.06 -13.41
C LYS A 190 13.47 9.66 -12.40
N GLY A 191 13.24 8.58 -11.63
CA GLY A 191 14.14 8.10 -10.58
C GLY A 191 13.92 8.78 -9.23
N ASN A 192 12.91 9.65 -9.06
CA ASN A 192 12.57 10.21 -7.75
C ASN A 192 12.05 9.14 -6.84
N LYS A 193 12.46 9.17 -5.57
CA LYS A 193 12.12 8.15 -4.59
C LYS A 193 11.22 8.72 -3.49
N THR A 194 10.19 7.97 -3.16
CA THR A 194 9.30 8.23 -2.02
C THR A 194 9.34 7.02 -1.09
N VAL A 195 9.52 7.28 0.20
CA VAL A 195 9.59 6.22 1.21
C VAL A 195 8.32 6.20 2.04
N THR A 196 7.73 5.00 2.16
CA THR A 196 6.63 4.73 3.08
C THR A 196 7.15 3.82 4.19
N THR A 197 6.90 4.20 5.45
CA THR A 197 7.09 3.32 6.60
C THR A 197 5.75 2.76 7.07
N ARG A 198 5.77 1.55 7.65
CA ARG A 198 4.56 0.88 8.11
C ARG A 198 4.77 0.26 9.48
N THR A 199 3.76 0.40 10.35
CA THR A 199 3.62 -0.37 11.58
C THR A 199 2.38 -1.23 11.50
N VAL A 200 2.40 -2.42 12.10
CA VAL A 200 1.27 -3.36 12.13
C VAL A 200 0.96 -3.81 13.53
N GLU A 201 -0.32 -4.02 13.79
CA GLU A 201 -0.85 -4.71 14.97
C GLU A 201 -1.51 -5.99 14.48
N TYR A 202 -1.40 -7.08 15.26
CA TYR A 202 -1.97 -8.39 14.93
C TYR A 202 -3.09 -8.73 15.92
N TRP A 203 -3.97 -9.63 15.47
CA TRP A 203 -4.97 -10.28 16.33
C TRP A 203 -4.34 -11.24 17.31
#